data_33c2d5bf3c2fc39b94499afd97dc7764
#
_entry.id   33c2d5bf3c2fc39b94499afd97dc7764
#
_cell.length_a   1.000
_cell.length_b   1.000
_cell.length_c   1.000
_cell.angle_alpha   90.00
_cell.angle_beta   90.00
_cell.angle_gamma   90.00
#
_symmetry.space_group_name_H-M   'P 1'
#
loop_
_entity.id
_entity.type
_entity.pdbx_description
1 polymer ?
#
loop_
_entity_poly.entity_id
_entity_poly.type
_entity_poly.pdbx_seq_one_letter_code
_entity_poly.pdbx_strand_id
1 'polypeptide(L)'
;MCIRDSYYANFSNWLANCWGINILVEMESLNFTKPLETEDKEEALRDLARLYERMVMRRHTNGGYQNVVDELWRQCEAWNTNIIIMYQNVACKNMATVQGILDEQGRERGYHMIWIEHDLMDPRTVSRKTMRDKVNEYMRTVMRAEPIDPSLCDFDDENCM
;
A
#
# COMPACT_ATOMS: atom_id res chain seq x y z
N MET A 1 0.76 -4.71 8.56
CA MET A 1 0.90 -4.16 7.22
C MET A 1 1.81 -5.06 6.45
N CYS A 2 1.27 -5.94 5.67
CA CYS A 2 2.04 -6.87 4.86
C CYS A 2 2.05 -6.29 3.48
N ILE A 3 3.16 -5.77 3.07
CA ILE A 3 3.24 -5.17 1.76
C ILE A 3 4.47 -5.62 1.08
N ARG A 4 4.29 -6.22 0.03
CA ARG A 4 5.05 -5.95 -1.18
C ARG A 4 4.27 -6.52 -2.33
N ASP A 5 4.08 -5.68 -3.25
CA ASP A 5 3.75 -5.92 -4.61
C ASP A 5 4.76 -6.85 -5.34
N SER A 6 5.27 -7.85 -4.66
CA SER A 6 6.19 -8.80 -5.27
C SER A 6 5.51 -9.70 -6.31
N TYR A 7 4.19 -9.80 -6.24
CA TYR A 7 3.40 -10.55 -7.22
C TYR A 7 2.90 -9.68 -8.38
N TYR A 8 3.09 -8.36 -8.29
CA TYR A 8 2.44 -7.41 -9.16
C TYR A 8 3.38 -6.33 -9.70
N ALA A 9 4.55 -6.75 -10.19
CA ALA A 9 5.53 -5.81 -10.78
C ALA A 9 4.93 -4.81 -11.79
N ASN A 10 3.76 -5.14 -12.37
CA ASN A 10 3.08 -4.32 -13.36
C ASN A 10 1.86 -3.56 -12.84
N PHE A 11 1.45 -3.73 -11.56
CA PHE A 11 0.24 -3.09 -11.06
C PHE A 11 0.34 -1.56 -11.07
N SER A 12 1.45 -1.01 -10.62
CA SER A 12 1.70 0.43 -10.65
C SER A 12 1.69 0.99 -12.07
N ASN A 13 2.32 0.28 -13.02
CA ASN A 13 2.29 0.66 -14.42
C ASN A 13 0.88 0.56 -15.01
N TRP A 14 0.14 -0.47 -14.64
CA TRP A 14 -1.25 -0.62 -15.05
C TRP A 14 -2.13 0.52 -14.50
N LEU A 15 -2.00 0.88 -13.23
CA LEU A 15 -2.72 2.02 -12.64
C LEU A 15 -2.46 3.32 -13.40
N ALA A 16 -1.19 3.58 -13.72
CA ALA A 16 -0.80 4.77 -14.45
C ALA A 16 -1.33 4.78 -15.89
N ASN A 17 -1.20 3.66 -16.60
CA ASN A 17 -1.57 3.59 -18.03
C ASN A 17 -3.08 3.45 -18.23
N CYS A 18 -3.76 2.70 -17.39
CA CYS A 18 -5.21 2.48 -17.51
C CYS A 18 -6.02 3.66 -16.95
N TRP A 19 -5.65 4.17 -15.77
CA TRP A 19 -6.45 5.14 -15.03
C TRP A 19 -5.77 6.50 -14.80
N GLY A 20 -4.49 6.65 -15.14
CA GLY A 20 -3.72 7.85 -14.83
C GLY A 20 -3.38 8.00 -13.33
N ILE A 21 -3.48 6.92 -12.57
CA ILE A 21 -3.16 6.93 -11.13
C ILE A 21 -1.66 6.78 -10.96
N ASN A 22 -1.02 7.78 -10.39
CA ASN A 22 0.41 7.72 -10.06
C ASN A 22 0.59 7.47 -8.56
N ILE A 23 1.40 6.46 -8.23
CA ILE A 23 1.77 6.17 -6.84
C ILE A 23 2.81 7.21 -6.41
N LEU A 24 2.43 8.04 -5.45
CA LEU A 24 3.29 9.10 -4.91
C LEU A 24 4.18 8.58 -3.79
N VAL A 25 3.64 7.71 -2.95
CA VAL A 25 4.33 7.18 -1.79
C VAL A 25 3.79 5.80 -1.41
N GLU A 26 4.69 4.92 -1.07
CA GLU A 26 4.39 3.65 -0.43
C GLU A 26 4.81 3.75 1.04
N MET A 27 3.84 3.62 1.95
CA MET A 27 4.10 3.83 3.37
C MET A 27 5.20 2.96 3.96
N GLU A 28 5.37 1.75 3.43
CA GLU A 28 6.39 0.82 3.93
C GLU A 28 7.77 1.04 3.35
N SER A 29 7.84 1.68 2.20
CA SER A 29 9.11 2.05 1.56
C SER A 29 9.73 3.31 2.15
N LEU A 30 9.07 3.98 3.09
CA LEU A 30 9.58 5.16 3.79
C LEU A 30 10.66 4.78 4.82
N ASN A 31 11.77 4.30 4.33
CA ASN A 31 12.93 3.98 5.16
C ASN A 31 13.92 5.14 5.11
N PHE A 32 13.97 5.90 6.19
CA PHE A 32 15.02 6.91 6.37
C PHE A 32 16.29 6.23 6.88
N THR A 33 17.06 5.66 5.99
CA THR A 33 18.32 5.03 6.32
C THR A 33 19.47 6.04 6.18
N LYS A 34 20.27 6.16 7.25
CA LYS A 34 21.59 6.78 7.15
C LYS A 34 22.64 5.70 6.89
N PRO A 35 23.72 6.01 6.18
CA PRO A 35 24.85 5.11 6.13
C PRO A 35 25.37 4.81 7.55
N LEU A 36 25.85 3.60 7.77
CA LEU A 36 26.58 3.28 8.98
C LEU A 36 27.98 3.88 8.84
N GLU A 37 28.32 4.83 9.69
CA GLU A 37 29.56 5.62 9.61
C GLU A 37 30.65 5.11 10.57
N THR A 38 30.55 3.88 11.06
CA THR A 38 31.49 3.31 12.02
C THR A 38 32.13 2.03 11.49
N GLU A 39 33.41 1.84 11.78
CA GLU A 39 34.16 0.61 11.49
C GLU A 39 34.11 -0.37 12.69
N ASP A 40 33.65 0.09 13.85
CA ASP A 40 33.45 -0.77 15.00
C ASP A 40 32.19 -1.65 14.83
N LYS A 41 32.39 -2.95 14.94
CA LYS A 41 31.33 -3.94 14.68
C LYS A 41 30.18 -3.85 15.67
N GLU A 42 30.47 -3.61 16.93
CA GLU A 42 29.42 -3.53 17.95
C GLU A 42 28.61 -2.24 17.83
N GLU A 43 29.29 -1.14 17.55
CA GLU A 43 28.62 0.13 17.30
C GLU A 43 27.78 0.06 16.01
N ALA A 44 28.30 -0.54 14.94
CA ALA A 44 27.55 -0.78 13.71
C ALA A 44 26.28 -1.60 13.95
N LEU A 45 26.36 -2.66 14.75
CA LEU A 45 25.18 -3.46 15.12
C LEU A 45 24.15 -2.67 15.94
N ARG A 46 24.60 -1.83 16.86
CA ARG A 46 23.71 -0.96 17.64
C ARG A 46 23.03 0.09 16.77
N ASP A 47 23.75 0.68 15.84
CA ASP A 47 23.20 1.66 14.91
C ASP A 47 22.23 1.01 13.92
N LEU A 48 22.53 -0.18 13.44
CA LEU A 48 21.62 -0.97 12.62
C LEU A 48 20.32 -1.28 13.40
N ALA A 49 20.42 -1.67 14.66
CA ALA A 49 19.24 -1.90 15.51
C ALA A 49 18.41 -0.61 15.68
N ARG A 50 19.05 0.53 15.91
CA ARG A 50 18.36 1.83 16.00
C ARG A 50 17.68 2.24 14.69
N LEU A 51 18.33 1.98 13.55
CA LEU A 51 17.72 2.20 12.22
C LEU A 51 16.51 1.29 12.03
N TYR A 52 16.63 0.01 12.41
CA TYR A 52 15.53 -0.94 12.32
C TYR A 52 14.31 -0.53 13.18
N GLU A 53 14.54 0.01 14.37
CA GLU A 53 13.45 0.53 15.22
C GLU A 53 12.70 1.72 14.61
N ARG A 54 13.35 2.46 13.72
CA ARG A 54 12.75 3.60 13.02
C ARG A 54 11.95 3.21 11.78
N MET A 55 12.08 1.98 11.29
CA MET A 55 11.32 1.50 10.15
C MET A 55 9.82 1.60 10.42
N VAL A 56 9.07 2.04 9.43
CA VAL A 56 7.62 2.27 9.55
C VAL A 56 6.91 1.02 10.04
N MET A 57 7.19 -0.13 9.44
CA MET A 57 6.58 -1.40 9.84
C MET A 57 6.87 -1.74 11.31
N ARG A 58 8.10 -1.51 11.78
CA ARG A 58 8.47 -1.76 13.17
C ARG A 58 7.71 -0.86 14.14
N ARG A 59 7.58 0.41 13.81
CA ARG A 59 6.79 1.36 14.61
C ARG A 59 5.32 0.99 14.64
N HIS A 60 4.77 0.50 13.54
CA HIS A 60 3.38 0.07 13.45
C HIS A 60 3.11 -1.19 14.28
N THR A 61 4.05 -2.14 14.30
CA THR A 61 3.87 -3.40 15.05
C THR A 61 4.10 -3.26 16.55
N ASN A 62 4.96 -2.35 16.97
CA ASN A 62 5.29 -2.15 18.40
C ASN A 62 4.46 -1.04 19.07
N GLY A 63 3.81 -0.20 18.30
CA GLY A 63 2.90 0.82 18.80
C GLY A 63 1.44 0.38 18.75
N GLY A 64 0.55 1.20 19.26
CA GLY A 64 -0.89 1.02 19.06
C GLY A 64 -1.29 1.31 17.62
N TYR A 65 -2.51 0.91 17.25
CA TYR A 65 -3.09 1.17 15.92
C TYR A 65 -3.03 2.66 15.52
N GLN A 66 -3.01 3.54 16.51
CA GLN A 66 -2.93 4.98 16.31
C GLN A 66 -1.69 5.39 15.50
N ASN A 67 -0.56 4.71 15.70
CA ASN A 67 0.65 5.00 14.92
C ASN A 67 0.46 4.75 13.42
N VAL A 68 -0.32 3.73 13.05
CA VAL A 68 -0.64 3.44 11.64
C VAL A 68 -1.53 4.54 11.07
N VAL A 69 -2.56 4.91 11.83
CA VAL A 69 -3.57 5.90 11.44
C VAL A 69 -2.92 7.27 11.27
N ASP A 70 -2.18 7.74 12.28
CA ASP A 70 -1.54 9.06 12.25
C ASP A 70 -0.49 9.16 11.14
N GLU A 71 0.30 8.10 10.93
CA GLU A 71 1.29 8.09 9.85
C GLU A 71 0.62 8.15 8.48
N LEU A 72 -0.47 7.41 8.27
CA LEU A 72 -1.21 7.44 7.01
C LEU A 72 -1.70 8.86 6.70
N TRP A 73 -2.40 9.49 7.64
CA TRP A 73 -2.93 10.84 7.40
C TRP A 73 -1.83 11.87 7.20
N ARG A 74 -0.76 11.78 7.96
CA ARG A 74 0.40 12.65 7.79
C ARG A 74 1.01 12.54 6.39
N GLN A 75 1.11 11.33 5.85
CA GLN A 75 1.62 11.13 4.48
C GLN A 75 0.63 11.63 3.44
N CYS A 76 -0.66 11.37 3.62
CA CYS A 76 -1.69 11.86 2.71
C CYS A 76 -1.68 13.40 2.62
N GLU A 77 -1.54 14.09 3.73
CA GLU A 77 -1.45 15.55 3.78
C GLU A 77 -0.14 16.05 3.15
N ALA A 78 1.00 15.43 3.49
CA ALA A 78 2.31 15.84 2.98
C ALA A 78 2.43 15.71 1.46
N TRP A 79 1.81 14.69 0.87
CA TRP A 79 1.86 14.41 -0.56
C TRP A 79 0.62 14.87 -1.32
N ASN A 80 -0.34 15.49 -0.65
CA ASN A 80 -1.61 15.95 -1.22
C ASN A 80 -2.28 14.84 -2.05
N THR A 81 -2.42 13.65 -1.46
CA THR A 81 -3.00 12.49 -2.12
C THR A 81 -4.51 12.62 -2.27
N ASN A 82 -5.08 11.98 -3.30
CA ASN A 82 -6.52 11.94 -3.53
C ASN A 82 -7.09 10.55 -3.25
N ILE A 83 -6.32 9.51 -3.61
CA ILE A 83 -6.75 8.12 -3.53
C ILE A 83 -5.75 7.37 -2.66
N ILE A 84 -6.28 6.53 -1.78
CA ILE A 84 -5.50 5.64 -0.93
C ILE A 84 -5.83 4.21 -1.34
N ILE A 85 -4.81 3.45 -1.76
CA ILE A 85 -4.96 2.04 -2.06
C ILE A 85 -4.39 1.25 -0.89
N MET A 86 -5.25 0.49 -0.24
CA MET A 86 -4.91 -0.33 0.91
C MET A 86 -4.89 -1.81 0.51
N TYR A 87 -3.74 -2.43 0.66
CA TYR A 87 -3.61 -3.88 0.48
C TYR A 87 -3.94 -4.59 1.78
N GLN A 88 -4.97 -5.42 1.74
CA GLN A 88 -5.38 -6.24 2.87
C GLN A 88 -4.98 -7.70 2.62
N ASN A 89 -3.93 -8.15 3.30
CA ASN A 89 -3.60 -9.56 3.29
C ASN A 89 -4.67 -10.34 4.05
N VAL A 90 -5.24 -11.37 3.43
CA VAL A 90 -6.34 -12.19 3.99
C VAL A 90 -6.02 -12.80 5.36
N ALA A 91 -4.76 -13.01 5.69
CA ALA A 91 -4.30 -13.52 6.98
C ALA A 91 -3.94 -12.42 7.99
N CYS A 92 -3.96 -11.15 7.61
CA CYS A 92 -3.53 -10.05 8.46
C CYS A 92 -4.65 -9.50 9.34
N LYS A 93 -4.80 -10.04 10.56
CA LYS A 93 -5.81 -9.57 11.51
C LYS A 93 -5.61 -8.11 11.91
N ASN A 94 -4.37 -7.63 11.92
CA ASN A 94 -4.07 -6.25 12.30
C ASN A 94 -4.69 -5.26 11.31
N MET A 95 -4.51 -5.48 10.01
CA MET A 95 -5.12 -4.64 8.99
C MET A 95 -6.64 -4.74 8.97
N ALA A 96 -7.19 -5.94 9.11
CA ALA A 96 -8.63 -6.14 9.20
C ALA A 96 -9.26 -5.37 10.38
N THR A 97 -8.54 -5.27 11.50
CA THR A 97 -9.05 -4.56 12.69
C THR A 97 -9.11 -3.05 12.48
N VAL A 98 -8.15 -2.45 11.77
CA VAL A 98 -8.11 -0.99 11.59
C VAL A 98 -8.91 -0.50 10.38
N GLN A 99 -9.38 -1.40 9.52
CA GLN A 99 -10.10 -1.05 8.29
C GLN A 99 -11.28 -0.12 8.56
N GLY A 100 -12.16 -0.48 9.49
CA GLY A 100 -13.34 0.32 9.79
C GLY A 100 -13.00 1.73 10.25
N ILE A 101 -11.95 1.87 11.07
CA ILE A 101 -11.46 3.18 11.55
C ILE A 101 -10.92 4.02 10.40
N LEU A 102 -10.14 3.40 9.52
CA LEU A 102 -9.55 4.09 8.38
C LEU A 102 -10.61 4.52 7.36
N ASP A 103 -11.63 3.68 7.13
CA ASP A 103 -12.75 4.01 6.24
C ASP A 103 -13.58 5.18 6.77
N GLU A 104 -13.88 5.19 8.07
CA GLU A 104 -14.61 6.28 8.70
C GLU A 104 -13.84 7.59 8.61
N GLN A 105 -12.59 7.59 9.09
CA GLN A 105 -11.74 8.78 9.07
C GLN A 105 -11.38 9.23 7.66
N GLY A 106 -11.16 8.31 6.73
CA GLY A 106 -10.90 8.63 5.32
C GLY A 106 -12.08 9.38 4.69
N ARG A 107 -13.30 8.91 4.96
CA ARG A 107 -14.52 9.55 4.49
C ARG A 107 -14.71 10.95 5.09
N GLU A 108 -14.48 11.10 6.39
CA GLU A 108 -14.56 12.41 7.07
C GLU A 108 -13.54 13.40 6.52
N ARG A 109 -12.36 12.93 6.12
CA ARG A 109 -11.29 13.74 5.55
C ARG A 109 -11.41 13.97 4.04
N GLY A 110 -12.38 13.31 3.39
CA GLY A 110 -12.63 13.43 1.95
C GLY A 110 -11.67 12.61 1.07
N TYR A 111 -10.99 11.61 1.63
CA TYR A 111 -10.14 10.70 0.87
C TYR A 111 -10.94 9.55 0.26
N HIS A 112 -10.54 9.15 -0.93
CA HIS A 112 -11.04 7.95 -1.59
C HIS A 112 -10.19 6.74 -1.21
N MET A 113 -10.82 5.73 -0.60
CA MET A 113 -10.13 4.52 -0.15
C MET A 113 -10.54 3.31 -0.98
N ILE A 114 -9.56 2.64 -1.55
CA ILE A 114 -9.74 1.39 -2.29
C ILE A 114 -9.07 0.26 -1.51
N TRP A 115 -9.86 -0.72 -1.10
CA TRP A 115 -9.35 -1.91 -0.42
C TRP A 115 -9.18 -3.06 -1.40
N ILE A 116 -7.98 -3.58 -1.45
CA ILE A 116 -7.62 -4.72 -2.30
C ILE A 116 -7.21 -5.88 -1.41
N GLU A 117 -8.01 -6.91 -1.42
CA GLU A 117 -7.63 -8.17 -0.77
C GLU A 117 -6.55 -8.86 -1.60
N HIS A 118 -5.55 -9.41 -0.93
CA HIS A 118 -4.52 -10.21 -1.55
C HIS A 118 -4.01 -11.29 -0.59
N ASP A 119 -3.34 -12.28 -1.13
CA ASP A 119 -2.64 -13.30 -0.37
C ASP A 119 -1.17 -13.32 -0.78
N LEU A 120 -0.28 -13.02 0.16
CA LEU A 120 1.17 -13.03 -0.09
C LEU A 120 1.75 -14.43 -0.20
N MET A 121 1.05 -15.43 0.32
CA MET A 121 1.55 -16.80 0.41
C MET A 121 1.03 -17.70 -0.70
N ASP A 122 -0.22 -17.50 -1.10
CA ASP A 122 -0.87 -18.29 -2.14
C ASP A 122 -1.55 -17.40 -3.18
N PRO A 123 -0.90 -17.18 -4.34
CA PRO A 123 -1.45 -16.33 -5.40
C PRO A 123 -2.73 -16.91 -6.04
N ARG A 124 -3.09 -18.17 -5.75
CA ARG A 124 -4.33 -18.79 -6.24
C ARG A 124 -5.56 -18.31 -5.46
N THR A 125 -5.38 -17.78 -4.25
CA THR A 125 -6.47 -17.32 -3.38
C THR A 125 -7.14 -16.06 -3.93
N VAL A 126 -6.34 -15.13 -4.44
CA VAL A 126 -6.84 -13.89 -5.05
C VAL A 126 -6.09 -13.65 -6.35
N SER A 127 -6.83 -13.63 -7.45
CA SER A 127 -6.22 -13.44 -8.76
C SER A 127 -5.86 -11.97 -9.00
N ARG A 128 -4.86 -11.73 -9.86
CA ARG A 128 -4.49 -10.39 -10.32
C ARG A 128 -5.67 -9.67 -10.97
N LYS A 129 -6.48 -10.42 -11.71
CA LYS A 129 -7.71 -9.91 -12.31
C LYS A 129 -8.68 -9.38 -11.26
N THR A 130 -8.92 -10.14 -10.19
CA THR A 130 -9.81 -9.72 -9.10
C THR A 130 -9.34 -8.40 -8.47
N MET A 131 -8.04 -8.22 -8.29
CA MET A 131 -7.46 -6.98 -7.75
C MET A 131 -7.71 -5.79 -8.69
N ARG A 132 -7.52 -5.97 -9.99
CA ARG A 132 -7.81 -4.93 -10.99
C ARG A 132 -9.30 -4.62 -11.08
N ASP A 133 -10.13 -5.64 -11.05
CA ASP A 133 -11.59 -5.47 -11.11
C ASP A 133 -12.10 -4.60 -9.95
N LYS A 134 -11.52 -4.73 -8.76
CA LYS A 134 -11.83 -3.86 -7.61
C LYS A 134 -11.51 -2.39 -7.88
N VAL A 135 -10.36 -2.12 -8.47
CA VAL A 135 -10.00 -0.74 -8.87
C VAL A 135 -10.91 -0.26 -9.98
N ASN A 136 -11.14 -1.06 -11.02
CA ASN A 136 -12.02 -0.73 -12.13
C ASN A 136 -13.43 -0.37 -11.64
N GLU A 137 -13.99 -1.20 -10.76
CA GLU A 137 -15.29 -0.96 -10.16
C GLU A 137 -15.32 0.37 -9.41
N TYR A 138 -14.33 0.62 -8.55
CA TYR A 138 -14.25 1.83 -7.75
C TYR A 138 -14.11 3.08 -8.64
N MET A 139 -13.23 3.05 -9.61
CA MET A 139 -12.99 4.17 -10.53
C MET A 139 -14.23 4.52 -11.33
N ARG A 140 -14.96 3.51 -11.81
CA ARG A 140 -16.19 3.73 -12.60
C ARG A 140 -17.37 4.16 -11.73
N THR A 141 -17.57 3.53 -10.58
CA THR A 141 -18.79 3.74 -9.78
C THR A 141 -18.69 4.90 -8.81
N VAL A 142 -17.55 5.03 -8.10
CA VAL A 142 -17.34 6.04 -7.07
C VAL A 142 -16.73 7.31 -7.66
N MET A 143 -15.62 7.14 -8.38
CA MET A 143 -14.91 8.27 -8.98
C MET A 143 -15.61 8.80 -10.24
N ARG A 144 -16.45 7.99 -10.88
CA ARG A 144 -17.10 8.26 -12.17
C ARG A 144 -16.08 8.67 -13.25
N ALA A 145 -14.92 8.04 -13.19
CA ALA A 145 -13.82 8.29 -14.10
C ALA A 145 -13.92 7.37 -15.34
N GLU A 146 -13.42 7.87 -16.44
CA GLU A 146 -13.24 7.11 -17.67
C GLU A 146 -11.77 6.64 -17.74
N PRO A 147 -11.49 5.38 -18.13
CA PRO A 147 -10.12 4.92 -18.26
C PRO A 147 -9.41 5.65 -19.43
N ILE A 148 -8.14 5.95 -19.24
CA ILE A 148 -7.28 6.53 -20.31
C ILE A 148 -7.11 5.52 -21.44
N ASP A 149 -6.88 4.26 -21.08
CA ASP A 149 -6.82 3.15 -22.02
C ASP A 149 -7.82 2.06 -21.62
N PRO A 150 -9.02 2.03 -22.23
CA PRO A 150 -10.04 1.03 -21.96
C PRO A 150 -9.61 -0.41 -22.24
N SER A 151 -8.65 -0.63 -23.15
CA SER A 151 -8.19 -1.97 -23.51
C SER A 151 -7.44 -2.65 -22.36
N LEU A 152 -6.90 -1.87 -21.42
CA LEU A 152 -6.20 -2.37 -20.25
C LEU A 152 -7.12 -2.76 -19.08
N CYS A 153 -8.40 -2.38 -19.12
CA CYS A 153 -9.34 -2.72 -18.05
C CYS A 153 -9.53 -4.23 -17.90
N ASP A 154 -9.61 -4.94 -19.03
CA ASP A 154 -9.87 -6.38 -19.08
C ASP A 154 -8.59 -7.18 -19.41
N PHE A 155 -7.42 -6.55 -19.30
CA PHE A 155 -6.15 -7.20 -19.57
C PHE A 155 -5.91 -8.36 -18.60
N ASP A 156 -5.72 -9.55 -19.15
CA ASP A 156 -5.41 -10.77 -18.42
C ASP A 156 -3.92 -11.08 -18.54
N ASP A 157 -3.19 -10.94 -17.44
CA ASP A 157 -1.76 -11.24 -17.34
C ASP A 157 -1.45 -12.53 -16.57
N GLU A 158 -2.47 -13.31 -16.23
CA GLU A 158 -2.27 -14.58 -15.51
C GLU A 158 -1.47 -15.59 -16.31
N ASN A 159 -1.49 -15.45 -17.64
CA ASN A 159 -0.76 -16.29 -18.56
C ASN A 159 0.57 -15.70 -19.04
N CYS A 160 0.98 -14.54 -18.52
CA CYS A 160 2.21 -13.85 -18.90
C CYS A 160 3.38 -14.15 -17.94
N MET A 161 3.55 -15.42 -17.55
CA MET A 161 4.75 -15.88 -16.84
C MET A 161 5.69 -16.63 -17.79
#